data_c9f83742f0d47e54374c1fce6bf9ca47
#
_entry.id   c9f83742f0d47e54374c1fce6bf9ca47
#
_cell.length_a   1.000
_cell.length_b   1.000
_cell.length_c   1.000
_cell.angle_alpha   90.00
_cell.angle_beta   90.00
_cell.angle_gamma   90.00
#
_symmetry.space_group_name_H-M   'P 1'
#
loop_
_entity.id
_entity.type
_entity.pdbx_description
1 polymer ?
#
loop_
_entity_poly.entity_id
_entity_poly.type
_entity_poly.pdbx_seq_one_letter_code
_entity_poly.pdbx_strand_id
1 'polypeptide(L)'
;KLAKKLNIDKDELTSKLKEDTKRGFITKLGKNLYARPSPLQIHDMPFILQENLDRDDIKEFARLSRQYFDEGYYKTWETNRKGIPRTRVLTVSEMVEPEHQIMPMEEVYEIIDHNTDFAIFPCPCRMRKEVEGIRKCKDKYPIHNCITFGIFAKQLIDMDDPAVKAISREEVKEITREAAELGLVHMTDNNVNDAHILCACCECCCGNLAGLTRLDNPRAIARANYISNIDKDLCVACGTCVERCKFDAITLDDFAQVDIEKCVGCGLCAITCLEKAITMKRLEREIIP
;
A
#
# COMPACT_ATOMS: atom_id res chain seq x y z
N LYS A 1 21.47 29.66 1.40
CA LYS A 1 22.74 29.03 1.84
C LYS A 1 23.31 28.12 0.74
N LEU A 2 22.51 27.25 0.10
CA LEU A 2 22.99 26.32 -0.94
C LEU A 2 23.51 27.04 -2.19
N ALA A 3 22.77 28.04 -2.71
CA ALA A 3 23.18 28.86 -3.85
C ALA A 3 24.59 29.48 -3.65
N LYS A 4 24.83 30.06 -2.45
CA LYS A 4 26.14 30.59 -2.10
C LYS A 4 27.24 29.53 -2.04
N LYS A 5 26.93 28.31 -1.55
CA LYS A 5 27.91 27.20 -1.49
C LYS A 5 28.29 26.67 -2.86
N LEU A 6 27.31 26.66 -3.78
CA LEU A 6 27.49 26.14 -5.13
C LEU A 6 27.95 27.23 -6.12
N ASN A 7 27.99 28.48 -5.68
CA ASN A 7 28.28 29.65 -6.52
C ASN A 7 27.37 29.73 -7.75
N ILE A 8 26.07 29.51 -7.55
CA ILE A 8 25.02 29.52 -8.56
C ILE A 8 24.03 30.60 -8.20
N ASP A 9 23.43 31.25 -9.20
CA ASP A 9 22.34 32.20 -9.01
C ASP A 9 21.15 31.52 -8.28
N LYS A 10 20.43 32.30 -7.48
CA LYS A 10 19.34 31.76 -6.66
C LYS A 10 18.14 31.30 -7.50
N ASP A 11 17.84 32.00 -8.58
CA ASP A 11 16.70 31.70 -9.46
C ASP A 11 17.04 30.51 -10.36
N GLU A 12 18.28 30.45 -10.85
CA GLU A 12 18.81 29.30 -11.56
C GLU A 12 18.76 28.04 -10.67
N LEU A 13 19.25 28.14 -9.43
CA LEU A 13 19.18 27.01 -8.48
C LEU A 13 17.74 26.59 -8.19
N THR A 14 16.81 27.55 -8.05
CA THR A 14 15.39 27.25 -7.78
C THR A 14 14.76 26.52 -8.97
N SER A 15 15.08 26.90 -10.20
CA SER A 15 14.62 26.21 -11.40
C SER A 15 15.16 24.79 -11.49
N LYS A 16 16.45 24.60 -11.27
CA LYS A 16 17.07 23.26 -11.22
C LYS A 16 16.46 22.36 -10.14
N LEU A 17 16.25 22.91 -8.93
CA LEU A 17 15.63 22.13 -7.84
C LEU A 17 14.18 21.74 -8.14
N LYS A 18 13.42 22.57 -8.85
CA LYS A 18 12.06 22.21 -9.30
C LYS A 18 12.10 21.11 -10.34
N GLU A 19 12.98 21.21 -11.33
CA GLU A 19 13.15 20.18 -12.35
C GLU A 19 13.60 18.85 -11.72
N ASP A 20 14.63 18.86 -10.89
CA ASP A 20 15.13 17.66 -10.21
C ASP A 20 14.08 17.05 -9.27
N THR A 21 13.20 17.87 -8.68
CA THR A 21 12.07 17.36 -7.87
C THR A 21 11.05 16.63 -8.75
N LYS A 22 10.69 17.20 -9.90
CA LYS A 22 9.80 16.53 -10.87
C LYS A 22 10.38 15.19 -11.35
N ARG A 23 11.67 15.14 -11.59
CA ARG A 23 12.40 13.94 -12.02
C ARG A 23 12.62 12.92 -10.89
N GLY A 24 12.25 13.25 -9.65
CA GLY A 24 12.43 12.35 -8.49
C GLY A 24 13.86 12.29 -7.97
N PHE A 25 14.78 13.13 -8.44
CA PHE A 25 16.17 13.17 -7.95
C PHE A 25 16.33 13.88 -6.61
N ILE A 26 15.37 14.72 -6.25
CA ILE A 26 15.34 15.49 -5.01
C ILE A 26 13.91 15.47 -4.45
N THR A 27 13.77 15.35 -3.13
CA THR A 27 12.49 15.47 -2.44
C THR A 27 12.33 16.86 -1.86
N LYS A 28 11.24 17.54 -2.18
CA LYS A 28 10.86 18.81 -1.56
C LYS A 28 10.10 18.55 -0.27
N LEU A 29 10.66 18.95 0.86
CA LEU A 29 10.06 18.77 2.19
C LEU A 29 9.31 20.01 2.69
N GLY A 30 9.38 21.13 1.98
CA GLY A 30 8.73 22.39 2.34
C GLY A 30 9.12 23.54 1.41
N LYS A 31 8.68 24.76 1.70
CA LYS A 31 8.84 25.90 0.82
C LYS A 31 10.27 26.12 0.29
N ASN A 32 11.28 25.87 1.14
CA ASN A 32 12.72 26.07 0.79
C ASN A 32 13.58 24.93 1.35
N LEU A 33 12.99 23.76 1.64
CA LEU A 33 13.68 22.61 2.21
C LEU A 33 13.64 21.47 1.20
N TYR A 34 14.82 20.96 0.87
CA TYR A 34 15.01 19.85 -0.05
C TYR A 34 15.91 18.79 0.60
N ALA A 35 15.67 17.54 0.27
CA ALA A 35 16.45 16.40 0.75
C ALA A 35 16.79 15.46 -0.41
N ARG A 36 17.76 14.59 -0.18
CA ARG A 36 18.00 13.44 -1.07
C ARG A 36 16.78 12.51 -0.98
N PRO A 37 16.28 11.98 -2.10
CA PRO A 37 15.21 11.02 -2.08
C PRO A 37 15.67 9.76 -1.33
N SER A 38 14.74 9.12 -0.65
CA SER A 38 14.98 7.80 -0.09
C SER A 38 15.12 6.77 -1.22
N PRO A 39 15.77 5.63 -0.98
CA PRO A 39 15.78 4.53 -1.95
C PRO A 39 14.38 4.10 -2.39
N LEU A 40 13.39 4.18 -1.48
CA LEU A 40 11.98 3.95 -1.75
C LEU A 40 11.43 4.91 -2.83
N GLN A 41 11.70 6.21 -2.68
CA GLN A 41 11.25 7.21 -3.64
C GLN A 41 11.92 7.02 -5.01
N ILE A 42 13.22 6.74 -5.04
CA ILE A 42 13.94 6.46 -6.30
C ILE A 42 13.33 5.23 -6.99
N HIS A 43 12.94 4.22 -6.23
CA HIS A 43 12.37 2.99 -6.78
C HIS A 43 10.96 3.17 -7.32
N ASP A 44 10.12 4.00 -6.69
CA ASP A 44 8.68 4.11 -7.00
C ASP A 44 8.30 5.36 -7.79
N MET A 45 8.92 6.51 -7.54
CA MET A 45 8.53 7.78 -8.19
C MET A 45 8.50 7.73 -9.72
N PRO A 46 9.42 7.03 -10.41
CA PRO A 46 9.37 6.90 -11.87
C PRO A 46 8.09 6.26 -12.40
N PHE A 47 7.33 5.55 -11.56
CA PHE A 47 6.09 4.88 -11.95
C PHE A 47 4.82 5.60 -11.46
N ILE A 48 4.95 6.81 -10.94
CA ILE A 48 3.82 7.63 -10.43
C ILE A 48 3.49 8.74 -11.42
N LEU A 49 4.49 9.46 -11.92
CA LEU A 49 4.31 10.64 -12.74
C LEU A 49 4.31 10.31 -14.23
N GLN A 50 3.37 10.88 -14.98
CA GLN A 50 3.24 10.68 -16.43
C GLN A 50 4.51 11.05 -17.17
N GLU A 51 5.12 12.18 -16.82
CA GLU A 51 6.40 12.65 -17.40
C GLU A 51 7.50 11.57 -17.36
N ASN A 52 7.55 10.79 -16.28
CA ASN A 52 8.51 9.69 -16.17
C ASN A 52 8.08 8.46 -16.97
N LEU A 53 6.78 8.20 -17.09
CA LEU A 53 6.25 7.06 -17.84
C LEU A 53 6.45 7.21 -19.35
N ASP A 54 6.56 8.44 -19.84
CA ASP A 54 6.77 8.75 -21.26
C ASP A 54 8.25 8.67 -21.69
N ARG A 55 9.16 8.36 -20.77
CA ARG A 55 10.60 8.23 -21.06
C ARG A 55 10.91 6.95 -21.83
N ASP A 56 11.82 7.03 -22.79
CA ASP A 56 12.25 5.89 -23.61
C ASP A 56 12.89 4.76 -22.77
N ASP A 57 13.60 5.10 -21.68
CA ASP A 57 14.31 4.15 -20.82
C ASP A 57 13.43 3.53 -19.70
N ILE A 58 12.16 3.96 -19.55
CA ILE A 58 11.32 3.54 -18.43
C ILE A 58 11.08 2.02 -18.39
N LYS A 59 10.95 1.39 -19.55
CA LYS A 59 10.74 -0.06 -19.64
C LYS A 59 11.95 -0.84 -19.14
N GLU A 60 13.14 -0.42 -19.52
CA GLU A 60 14.39 -1.04 -19.04
C GLU A 60 14.58 -0.79 -17.54
N PHE A 61 14.28 0.43 -17.06
CA PHE A 61 14.29 0.72 -15.64
C PHE A 61 13.27 -0.14 -14.87
N ALA A 62 12.09 -0.39 -15.42
CA ALA A 62 11.08 -1.25 -14.81
C ALA A 62 11.62 -2.68 -14.63
N ARG A 63 12.22 -3.25 -15.68
CA ARG A 63 12.83 -4.58 -15.68
C ARG A 63 13.97 -4.69 -14.66
N LEU A 64 14.92 -3.77 -14.71
CA LEU A 64 16.09 -3.78 -13.83
C LEU A 64 15.71 -3.53 -12.35
N SER A 65 14.80 -2.60 -12.08
CA SER A 65 14.35 -2.31 -10.72
C SER A 65 13.60 -3.49 -10.09
N ARG A 66 12.81 -4.23 -10.88
CA ARG A 66 12.15 -5.46 -10.45
C ARG A 66 13.16 -6.57 -10.17
N GLN A 67 14.11 -6.79 -11.08
CA GLN A 67 15.17 -7.77 -10.89
C GLN A 67 15.98 -7.47 -9.61
N TYR A 68 16.41 -6.23 -9.43
CA TYR A 68 17.12 -5.78 -8.23
C TYR A 68 16.30 -6.00 -6.95
N PHE A 69 14.98 -5.77 -7.02
CA PHE A 69 14.07 -6.03 -5.91
C PHE A 69 14.05 -7.53 -5.56
N ASP A 70 13.80 -8.39 -6.54
CA ASP A 70 13.65 -9.84 -6.37
C ASP A 70 14.98 -10.51 -5.95
N GLU A 71 16.14 -9.97 -6.34
CA GLU A 71 17.49 -10.48 -5.98
C GLU A 71 17.92 -10.16 -4.54
N GLY A 72 17.19 -9.30 -3.82
CA GLY A 72 17.48 -9.07 -2.40
C GLY A 72 17.11 -7.71 -1.82
N TYR A 73 16.82 -6.71 -2.66
CA TYR A 73 16.44 -5.39 -2.17
C TYR A 73 15.14 -5.43 -1.34
N TYR A 74 14.24 -6.38 -1.59
CA TYR A 74 13.01 -6.59 -0.82
C TYR A 74 13.28 -6.69 0.69
N LYS A 75 14.39 -7.27 1.13
CA LYS A 75 14.77 -7.38 2.55
C LYS A 75 14.94 -6.00 3.20
N THR A 76 15.50 -5.05 2.46
CA THR A 76 15.66 -3.65 2.92
C THR A 76 14.38 -2.85 2.75
N TRP A 77 13.58 -3.19 1.75
CA TRP A 77 12.30 -2.57 1.48
C TRP A 77 11.26 -2.90 2.54
N GLU A 78 11.09 -4.18 2.85
CA GLU A 78 10.02 -4.70 3.70
C GLU A 78 10.24 -4.38 5.18
N THR A 79 11.49 -4.33 5.63
CA THR A 79 11.82 -4.05 7.03
C THR A 79 12.79 -2.88 7.18
N ASN A 80 12.74 -2.24 8.35
CA ASN A 80 13.76 -1.27 8.72
C ASN A 80 15.03 -1.97 9.28
N ARG A 81 16.06 -1.19 9.64
CA ARG A 81 17.32 -1.72 10.20
C ARG A 81 17.16 -2.52 11.51
N LYS A 82 16.04 -2.38 12.21
CA LYS A 82 15.71 -3.11 13.43
C LYS A 82 14.87 -4.37 13.15
N GLY A 83 14.61 -4.69 11.87
CA GLY A 83 13.78 -5.83 11.48
C GLY A 83 12.27 -5.59 11.68
N ILE A 84 11.85 -4.35 11.88
CA ILE A 84 10.43 -3.98 12.02
C ILE A 84 9.85 -3.79 10.63
N PRO A 85 8.70 -4.40 10.30
CA PRO A 85 8.01 -4.20 9.02
C PRO A 85 7.69 -2.73 8.78
N ARG A 86 7.88 -2.26 7.55
CA ARG A 86 7.58 -0.87 7.16
C ARG A 86 6.12 -0.62 6.89
N THR A 87 5.40 -1.67 6.54
CA THR A 87 3.97 -1.61 6.22
C THR A 87 3.18 -2.57 7.08
N ARG A 88 1.92 -2.26 7.28
CA ARG A 88 0.96 -3.09 8.02
C ARG A 88 -0.31 -3.30 7.23
N VAL A 89 -0.96 -4.43 7.46
CA VAL A 89 -2.29 -4.74 6.95
C VAL A 89 -3.33 -4.02 7.79
N LEU A 90 -4.36 -3.52 7.12
CA LEU A 90 -5.55 -2.96 7.73
C LEU A 90 -6.72 -3.95 7.55
N THR A 91 -7.55 -4.07 8.58
CA THR A 91 -8.78 -4.85 8.50
C THR A 91 -9.87 -4.02 7.80
N VAL A 92 -10.70 -4.70 7.00
CA VAL A 92 -11.87 -4.05 6.39
C VAL A 92 -12.85 -3.64 7.48
N SER A 93 -13.22 -2.36 7.52
CA SER A 93 -13.97 -1.74 8.64
C SER A 93 -15.35 -2.36 8.85
N GLU A 94 -16.04 -2.75 7.78
CA GLU A 94 -17.38 -3.33 7.82
C GLU A 94 -17.43 -4.68 8.57
N MET A 95 -16.29 -5.29 8.82
CA MET A 95 -16.17 -6.62 9.42
C MET A 95 -15.75 -6.60 10.90
N VAL A 96 -15.58 -5.43 11.49
CA VAL A 96 -15.18 -5.29 12.90
C VAL A 96 -16.42 -5.12 13.78
N GLU A 97 -16.51 -5.91 14.85
CA GLU A 97 -17.63 -5.81 15.78
C GLU A 97 -17.57 -4.52 16.60
N PRO A 98 -18.71 -3.79 16.77
CA PRO A 98 -18.73 -2.47 17.42
C PRO A 98 -18.34 -2.44 18.90
N GLU A 99 -18.32 -3.60 19.57
CA GLU A 99 -18.07 -3.71 21.01
C GLU A 99 -16.58 -3.62 21.39
N HIS A 100 -15.68 -3.71 20.42
CA HIS A 100 -14.25 -3.63 20.67
C HIS A 100 -13.80 -2.16 20.62
N GLN A 101 -13.18 -1.67 21.70
CA GLN A 101 -12.47 -0.38 21.67
C GLN A 101 -11.34 -0.48 20.64
N ILE A 102 -11.54 0.19 19.51
CA ILE A 102 -10.60 0.20 18.42
C ILE A 102 -9.48 1.17 18.79
N MET A 103 -8.24 0.73 18.67
CA MET A 103 -7.13 1.67 18.75
C MET A 103 -7.12 2.53 17.49
N PRO A 104 -6.91 3.84 17.59
CA PRO A 104 -6.83 4.72 16.43
C PRO A 104 -5.90 4.13 15.38
N MET A 105 -6.31 4.14 14.09
CA MET A 105 -5.50 3.72 12.95
C MET A 105 -5.35 2.20 12.70
N GLU A 106 -6.20 1.36 13.27
CA GLU A 106 -6.24 -0.09 12.95
C GLU A 106 -7.21 -0.43 11.82
N GLU A 107 -8.15 0.45 11.54
CA GLU A 107 -9.14 0.31 10.48
C GLU A 107 -8.96 1.35 9.38
N VAL A 108 -9.39 0.97 8.19
CA VAL A 108 -9.23 1.81 7.00
C VAL A 108 -9.95 3.16 7.14
N TYR A 109 -11.20 3.15 7.59
CA TYR A 109 -12.00 4.38 7.68
C TYR A 109 -11.53 5.31 8.78
N GLU A 110 -11.00 4.80 9.88
CA GLU A 110 -10.39 5.64 10.91
C GLU A 110 -9.19 6.41 10.38
N ILE A 111 -8.31 5.74 9.61
CA ILE A 111 -7.18 6.42 8.96
C ILE A 111 -7.68 7.52 8.03
N ILE A 112 -8.72 7.25 7.25
CA ILE A 112 -9.30 8.23 6.33
C ILE A 112 -9.89 9.42 7.11
N ASP A 113 -10.61 9.16 8.20
CA ASP A 113 -11.29 10.21 8.98
C ASP A 113 -10.32 11.09 9.78
N HIS A 114 -9.18 10.56 10.18
CA HIS A 114 -8.12 11.32 10.87
C HIS A 114 -7.23 12.15 9.93
N ASN A 115 -7.30 11.90 8.61
CA ASN A 115 -6.45 12.58 7.64
C ASN A 115 -7.21 13.64 6.84
N THR A 116 -6.45 14.53 6.23
CA THR A 116 -6.93 15.57 5.32
C THR A 116 -6.09 15.56 4.05
N ASP A 117 -6.56 16.28 3.01
CA ASP A 117 -5.84 16.45 1.77
C ASP A 117 -5.42 15.11 1.15
N PHE A 118 -6.25 14.58 0.29
CA PHE A 118 -6.03 13.27 -0.33
C PHE A 118 -5.62 13.42 -1.78
N ALA A 119 -4.66 12.60 -2.21
CA ALA A 119 -4.28 12.46 -3.61
C ALA A 119 -4.27 10.99 -4.01
N ILE A 120 -4.91 10.68 -5.14
CA ILE A 120 -4.82 9.37 -5.78
C ILE A 120 -3.84 9.43 -6.94
N PHE A 121 -3.08 8.35 -7.10
CA PHE A 121 -2.08 8.22 -8.15
C PHE A 121 -1.89 6.77 -8.60
N PRO A 122 -1.21 6.52 -9.74
CA PRO A 122 -0.93 5.17 -10.22
C PRO A 122 -0.16 4.36 -9.18
N CYS A 123 -0.62 3.13 -8.91
CA CYS A 123 0.11 2.22 -8.05
C CYS A 123 1.49 1.87 -8.67
N PRO A 124 2.62 2.29 -8.09
CA PRO A 124 3.94 2.08 -8.69
C PRO A 124 4.28 0.61 -8.89
N CYS A 125 3.82 -0.26 -8.00
CA CYS A 125 4.03 -1.70 -8.12
C CYS A 125 3.31 -2.29 -9.35
N ARG A 126 2.06 -1.84 -9.63
CA ARG A 126 1.32 -2.27 -10.83
C ARG A 126 1.85 -1.61 -12.08
N MET A 127 2.14 -0.32 -12.01
CA MET A 127 2.65 0.44 -13.15
C MET A 127 3.99 -0.10 -13.64
N ARG A 128 4.90 -0.47 -12.74
CA ARG A 128 6.17 -1.12 -13.10
C ARG A 128 5.95 -2.37 -13.96
N LYS A 129 5.04 -3.25 -13.56
CA LYS A 129 4.70 -4.44 -14.34
C LYS A 129 3.90 -4.14 -15.61
N GLU A 130 3.09 -3.09 -15.61
CA GLU A 130 2.38 -2.60 -16.81
C GLU A 130 3.37 -2.14 -17.87
N VAL A 131 4.32 -1.27 -17.49
CA VAL A 131 5.36 -0.75 -18.38
C VAL A 131 6.26 -1.86 -18.91
N GLU A 132 6.59 -2.86 -18.08
CA GLU A 132 7.35 -4.05 -18.50
C GLU A 132 6.53 -4.98 -19.42
N GLY A 133 5.20 -4.85 -19.43
CA GLY A 133 4.31 -5.70 -20.24
C GLY A 133 3.98 -7.07 -19.61
N ILE A 134 4.19 -7.23 -18.30
CA ILE A 134 4.01 -8.51 -17.58
C ILE A 134 2.92 -8.47 -16.50
N ARG A 135 2.10 -7.44 -16.50
CA ARG A 135 1.02 -7.28 -15.51
C ARG A 135 -0.13 -8.26 -15.77
N LYS A 136 -0.25 -9.30 -14.93
CA LYS A 136 -1.28 -10.35 -15.05
C LYS A 136 -2.69 -9.90 -14.62
N CYS A 137 -2.79 -8.88 -13.79
CA CYS A 137 -4.07 -8.41 -13.23
C CYS A 137 -4.62 -7.17 -13.95
N LYS A 138 -4.27 -6.96 -15.22
CA LYS A 138 -4.61 -5.76 -15.98
C LYS A 138 -6.13 -5.55 -16.07
N ASP A 139 -6.86 -6.60 -16.38
CA ASP A 139 -8.31 -6.56 -16.58
C ASP A 139 -9.10 -6.71 -15.25
N LYS A 140 -8.41 -7.02 -14.15
CA LYS A 140 -9.04 -7.29 -12.85
C LYS A 140 -8.96 -6.12 -11.88
N TYR A 141 -7.82 -5.42 -11.85
CA TYR A 141 -7.56 -4.40 -10.84
C TYR A 141 -7.17 -3.07 -11.47
N PRO A 142 -7.70 -1.93 -10.98
CA PRO A 142 -7.35 -0.61 -11.47
C PRO A 142 -5.87 -0.29 -11.18
N ILE A 143 -5.29 0.61 -11.97
CA ILE A 143 -3.96 1.14 -11.73
C ILE A 143 -4.00 2.26 -10.68
N HIS A 144 -4.96 3.19 -10.78
CA HIS A 144 -5.13 4.33 -9.89
C HIS A 144 -5.87 3.89 -8.63
N ASN A 145 -5.13 3.47 -7.61
CA ASN A 145 -5.66 3.12 -6.30
C ASN A 145 -4.58 3.13 -5.19
N CYS A 146 -3.50 3.87 -5.41
CA CYS A 146 -2.62 4.32 -4.32
C CYS A 146 -3.06 5.71 -3.89
N ILE A 147 -3.25 5.91 -2.59
CA ILE A 147 -3.74 7.16 -2.01
C ILE A 147 -2.71 7.63 -0.98
N THR A 148 -2.38 8.90 -0.98
CA THR A 148 -1.55 9.53 0.04
C THR A 148 -2.28 10.68 0.72
N PHE A 149 -1.81 11.08 1.89
CA PHE A 149 -2.49 12.03 2.76
C PHE A 149 -1.62 13.24 3.12
N GLY A 150 -2.27 14.32 3.56
CA GLY A 150 -1.67 15.46 4.19
C GLY A 150 -0.59 16.12 3.34
N ILE A 151 0.60 16.31 3.91
CA ILE A 151 1.70 17.01 3.23
C ILE A 151 2.18 16.28 1.96
N PHE A 152 2.15 14.96 1.93
CA PHE A 152 2.56 14.20 0.75
C PHE A 152 1.53 14.31 -0.37
N ALA A 153 0.24 14.35 -0.05
CA ALA A 153 -0.82 14.60 -1.02
C ALA A 153 -0.63 15.99 -1.65
N LYS A 154 -0.45 17.03 -0.83
CA LYS A 154 -0.17 18.39 -1.32
C LYS A 154 1.05 18.45 -2.23
N GLN A 155 2.13 17.78 -1.85
CA GLN A 155 3.36 17.76 -2.66
C GLN A 155 3.15 17.11 -4.02
N LEU A 156 2.41 15.99 -4.09
CA LEU A 156 2.10 15.35 -5.37
C LEU A 156 1.17 16.19 -6.22
N ILE A 157 0.15 16.82 -5.63
CA ILE A 157 -0.78 17.72 -6.34
C ILE A 157 -0.03 18.96 -6.87
N ASP A 158 0.89 19.53 -6.08
CA ASP A 158 1.73 20.67 -6.48
C ASP A 158 2.68 20.38 -7.66
N MET A 159 2.88 19.10 -8.01
CA MET A 159 3.65 18.72 -9.20
C MET A 159 2.87 18.94 -10.50
N ASP A 160 1.56 19.11 -10.41
CA ASP A 160 0.65 19.35 -11.55
C ASP A 160 0.78 18.29 -12.66
N ASP A 161 0.93 17.04 -12.26
CA ASP A 161 1.06 15.90 -13.16
C ASP A 161 -0.32 15.27 -13.42
N PRO A 162 -0.71 14.99 -14.68
CA PRO A 162 -2.04 14.48 -15.03
C PRO A 162 -2.36 13.10 -14.41
N ALA A 163 -1.35 12.35 -14.01
CA ALA A 163 -1.53 11.05 -13.35
C ALA A 163 -1.91 11.18 -11.87
N VAL A 164 -1.78 12.37 -11.28
CA VAL A 164 -2.10 12.63 -9.87
C VAL A 164 -3.38 13.45 -9.77
N LYS A 165 -4.31 13.03 -8.91
CA LYS A 165 -5.58 13.75 -8.72
C LYS A 165 -5.85 14.00 -7.25
N ALA A 166 -6.26 15.23 -6.91
CA ALA A 166 -6.87 15.52 -5.62
C ALA A 166 -8.26 14.86 -5.57
N ILE A 167 -8.58 14.22 -4.46
CA ILE A 167 -9.86 13.55 -4.23
C ILE A 167 -10.42 13.91 -2.85
N SER A 168 -11.73 13.81 -2.71
CA SER A 168 -12.43 14.03 -1.44
C SER A 168 -12.31 12.82 -0.52
N ARG A 169 -12.64 13.00 0.75
CA ARG A 169 -12.71 11.92 1.74
C ARG A 169 -13.74 10.86 1.34
N GLU A 170 -14.86 11.27 0.83
CA GLU A 170 -15.96 10.42 0.38
C GLU A 170 -15.50 9.55 -0.79
N GLU A 171 -14.79 10.12 -1.77
CA GLU A 171 -14.20 9.37 -2.86
C GLU A 171 -13.15 8.36 -2.36
N VAL A 172 -12.33 8.73 -1.36
CA VAL A 172 -11.38 7.78 -0.75
C VAL A 172 -12.11 6.59 -0.14
N LYS A 173 -13.19 6.81 0.62
CA LYS A 173 -13.99 5.73 1.22
C LYS A 173 -14.60 4.82 0.16
N GLU A 174 -15.15 5.42 -0.92
CA GLU A 174 -15.73 4.66 -2.02
C GLU A 174 -14.69 3.80 -2.74
N ILE A 175 -13.55 4.39 -3.14
CA ILE A 175 -12.45 3.66 -3.78
C ILE A 175 -11.95 2.52 -2.89
N THR A 176 -11.91 2.75 -1.59
CA THR A 176 -11.47 1.74 -0.61
C THR A 176 -12.48 0.59 -0.52
N ARG A 177 -13.77 0.88 -0.48
CA ARG A 177 -14.83 -0.13 -0.49
C ARG A 177 -14.78 -0.98 -1.76
N GLU A 178 -14.72 -0.34 -2.93
CA GLU A 178 -14.59 -1.03 -4.21
C GLU A 178 -13.34 -1.91 -4.27
N ALA A 179 -12.22 -1.42 -3.75
CA ALA A 179 -10.98 -2.18 -3.68
C ALA A 179 -11.10 -3.43 -2.80
N ALA A 180 -11.81 -3.35 -1.67
CA ALA A 180 -12.12 -4.50 -0.83
C ALA A 180 -12.99 -5.51 -1.57
N GLU A 181 -14.05 -5.08 -2.24
CA GLU A 181 -14.92 -5.93 -3.05
C GLU A 181 -14.15 -6.66 -4.16
N LEU A 182 -13.21 -5.99 -4.81
CA LEU A 182 -12.30 -6.58 -5.78
C LEU A 182 -11.31 -7.60 -5.17
N GLY A 183 -11.10 -7.60 -3.86
CA GLY A 183 -10.17 -8.49 -3.14
C GLY A 183 -8.76 -7.93 -3.02
N LEU A 184 -8.63 -6.63 -2.98
CA LEU A 184 -7.36 -5.97 -2.73
C LEU A 184 -7.13 -5.81 -1.23
N VAL A 185 -5.93 -6.16 -0.77
CA VAL A 185 -5.54 -6.05 0.63
C VAL A 185 -5.21 -4.60 0.95
N HIS A 186 -5.88 -4.03 1.94
CA HIS A 186 -5.57 -2.69 2.42
C HIS A 186 -4.32 -2.70 3.29
N MET A 187 -3.44 -1.76 3.03
CA MET A 187 -2.18 -1.59 3.75
C MET A 187 -1.86 -0.11 3.93
N THR A 188 -1.16 0.17 5.02
CA THR A 188 -0.57 1.49 5.28
C THR A 188 0.89 1.34 5.72
N ASP A 189 1.62 2.44 5.84
CA ASP A 189 2.90 2.44 6.51
C ASP A 189 2.73 2.11 8.01
N ASN A 190 3.68 1.37 8.55
CA ASN A 190 3.65 0.93 9.95
C ASN A 190 4.13 2.05 10.88
N ASN A 191 3.38 3.16 10.89
CA ASN A 191 3.61 4.32 11.73
C ASN A 191 2.35 4.57 12.57
N VAL A 192 2.49 4.55 13.88
CA VAL A 192 1.35 4.58 14.83
C VAL A 192 0.61 5.93 14.82
N ASN A 193 1.32 7.03 14.54
CA ASN A 193 0.77 8.38 14.70
C ASN A 193 0.51 9.13 13.39
N ASP A 194 1.14 8.71 12.31
CA ASP A 194 1.14 9.43 11.03
C ASP A 194 1.13 8.46 9.86
N ALA A 195 -0.01 7.93 9.50
CA ALA A 195 -0.15 7.21 8.25
C ALA A 195 -0.02 8.20 7.08
N HIS A 196 0.79 7.85 6.08
CA HIS A 196 1.03 8.71 4.92
C HIS A 196 0.45 8.15 3.63
N ILE A 197 0.14 6.85 3.62
CA ILE A 197 -0.32 6.15 2.42
C ILE A 197 -1.40 5.14 2.76
N LEU A 198 -2.37 5.01 1.88
CA LEU A 198 -3.31 3.90 1.84
C LEU A 198 -3.15 3.17 0.52
N CYS A 199 -2.71 1.93 0.62
CA CYS A 199 -2.53 1.05 -0.52
C CYS A 199 -3.67 0.04 -0.59
N ALA A 200 -4.09 -0.31 -1.81
CA ALA A 200 -4.96 -1.45 -2.08
C ALA A 200 -4.18 -2.46 -2.96
N CYS A 201 -3.68 -3.50 -2.33
CA CYS A 201 -2.60 -4.35 -2.83
C CYS A 201 -3.09 -5.68 -3.39
N CYS A 202 -2.50 -6.10 -4.51
CA CYS A 202 -2.68 -7.44 -5.07
C CYS A 202 -1.44 -8.31 -4.85
N GLU A 203 -1.63 -9.59 -4.70
CA GLU A 203 -0.59 -10.60 -4.50
C GLU A 203 0.43 -10.66 -5.65
N CYS A 204 -0.03 -10.42 -6.87
CA CYS A 204 0.78 -10.59 -8.08
C CYS A 204 1.75 -9.43 -8.36
N CYS A 205 1.43 -8.18 -7.95
CA CYS A 205 2.22 -7.01 -8.28
C CYS A 205 2.91 -6.37 -7.07
N CYS A 206 2.25 -6.38 -5.90
CA CYS A 206 2.69 -5.61 -4.74
C CYS A 206 4.07 -6.05 -4.24
N GLY A 207 4.98 -5.08 -4.07
CA GLY A 207 6.29 -5.31 -3.47
C GLY A 207 6.19 -5.64 -1.98
N ASN A 208 5.29 -4.98 -1.24
CA ASN A 208 5.11 -5.24 0.19
C ASN A 208 4.55 -6.64 0.47
N LEU A 209 3.61 -7.13 -0.36
CA LEU A 209 3.07 -8.49 -0.21
C LEU A 209 4.03 -9.56 -0.74
N ALA A 210 5.02 -9.18 -1.54
CA ALA A 210 5.93 -10.11 -2.21
C ALA A 210 6.63 -11.05 -1.22
N GLY A 211 7.03 -10.54 -0.05
CA GLY A 211 7.65 -11.33 0.99
C GLY A 211 6.80 -12.52 1.42
N LEU A 212 5.52 -12.29 1.69
CA LEU A 212 4.60 -13.35 2.10
C LEU A 212 4.16 -14.25 0.95
N THR A 213 4.04 -13.72 -0.27
CA THR A 213 3.41 -14.43 -1.39
C THR A 213 4.39 -15.07 -2.36
N ARG A 214 5.67 -14.65 -2.38
CA ARG A 214 6.63 -15.05 -3.41
C ARG A 214 8.08 -15.22 -2.93
N LEU A 215 8.49 -14.58 -1.85
CA LEU A 215 9.91 -14.45 -1.47
C LEU A 215 10.22 -15.07 -0.09
N ASP A 216 9.27 -15.83 0.47
CA ASP A 216 9.42 -16.55 1.75
C ASP A 216 9.99 -15.68 2.90
N ASN A 217 9.42 -14.48 3.05
CA ASN A 217 9.75 -13.58 4.15
C ASN A 217 8.52 -13.35 5.07
N PRO A 218 8.35 -14.13 6.12
CA PRO A 218 7.18 -14.03 7.00
C PRO A 218 7.11 -12.71 7.78
N ARG A 219 8.19 -11.94 7.78
CA ARG A 219 8.27 -10.61 8.44
C ARG A 219 8.13 -9.44 7.48
N ALA A 220 7.73 -9.68 6.24
CA ALA A 220 7.61 -8.63 5.22
C ALA A 220 6.67 -7.51 5.62
N ILE A 221 5.56 -7.85 6.28
CA ILE A 221 4.53 -6.91 6.72
C ILE A 221 4.11 -7.19 8.17
N ALA A 222 3.68 -6.15 8.87
CA ALA A 222 2.97 -6.31 10.14
C ALA A 222 1.53 -6.77 9.87
N ARG A 223 1.09 -7.78 10.60
CA ARG A 223 -0.30 -8.28 10.52
C ARG A 223 -1.23 -7.30 11.22
N ALA A 224 -2.50 -7.26 10.81
CA ALA A 224 -3.55 -6.56 11.57
C ALA A 224 -3.72 -7.18 12.96
N ASN A 225 -4.31 -6.43 13.89
CA ASN A 225 -4.64 -6.94 15.23
C ASN A 225 -5.94 -7.74 15.26
N TYR A 226 -6.36 -8.26 14.13
CA TYR A 226 -7.54 -9.06 13.95
C TYR A 226 -7.21 -10.39 13.28
N ILE A 227 -8.07 -11.37 13.47
CA ILE A 227 -8.00 -12.66 12.81
C ILE A 227 -9.40 -13.11 12.41
N SER A 228 -9.51 -13.82 11.30
CA SER A 228 -10.79 -14.40 10.87
C SER A 228 -11.19 -15.51 11.84
N ASN A 229 -12.44 -15.45 12.30
CA ASN A 229 -13.09 -16.45 13.11
C ASN A 229 -14.29 -17.01 12.33
N ILE A 230 -14.34 -18.32 12.15
CA ILE A 230 -15.38 -18.99 11.35
C ILE A 230 -16.31 -19.74 12.28
N ASP A 231 -17.60 -19.42 12.20
CA ASP A 231 -18.66 -20.17 12.86
C ASP A 231 -18.98 -21.43 12.01
N LYS A 232 -18.66 -22.59 12.56
CA LYS A 232 -18.88 -23.88 11.90
C LYS A 232 -20.36 -24.21 11.68
N ASP A 233 -21.24 -23.70 12.55
CA ASP A 233 -22.67 -23.99 12.50
C ASP A 233 -23.39 -23.16 11.44
N LEU A 234 -22.80 -22.01 11.04
CA LEU A 234 -23.25 -21.17 9.94
C LEU A 234 -22.55 -21.46 8.62
N CYS A 235 -21.40 -22.16 8.65
CA CYS A 235 -20.59 -22.41 7.45
C CYS A 235 -21.19 -23.52 6.59
N VAL A 236 -21.56 -23.18 5.36
CA VAL A 236 -22.09 -24.13 4.36
C VAL A 236 -21.02 -24.73 3.45
N ALA A 237 -19.75 -24.58 3.79
CA ALA A 237 -18.61 -25.14 3.06
C ALA A 237 -18.55 -24.77 1.57
N CYS A 238 -19.00 -23.55 1.18
CA CYS A 238 -19.05 -23.12 -0.22
C CYS A 238 -17.67 -22.84 -0.88
N GLY A 239 -16.59 -22.73 -0.09
CA GLY A 239 -15.22 -22.51 -0.58
C GLY A 239 -14.86 -21.06 -0.97
N THR A 240 -15.81 -20.13 -1.05
CA THR A 240 -15.56 -18.75 -1.50
C THR A 240 -14.45 -18.05 -0.70
N CYS A 241 -14.37 -18.28 0.61
CA CYS A 241 -13.35 -17.70 1.47
C CYS A 241 -11.93 -18.24 1.19
N VAL A 242 -11.84 -19.50 0.74
CA VAL A 242 -10.56 -20.13 0.34
C VAL A 242 -10.03 -19.44 -0.91
N GLU A 243 -10.86 -19.30 -1.96
CA GLU A 243 -10.50 -18.62 -3.20
C GLU A 243 -10.16 -17.13 -2.98
N ARG A 244 -10.81 -16.52 -1.99
CA ARG A 244 -10.59 -15.11 -1.64
C ARG A 244 -9.29 -14.86 -0.90
N CYS A 245 -8.79 -15.85 -0.16
CA CYS A 245 -7.58 -15.72 0.65
C CYS A 245 -6.33 -15.64 -0.24
N LYS A 246 -5.54 -14.56 -0.08
CA LYS A 246 -4.30 -14.34 -0.83
C LYS A 246 -3.07 -14.94 -0.14
N PHE A 247 -3.26 -15.54 1.02
CA PHE A 247 -2.19 -16.00 1.92
C PHE A 247 -2.28 -17.49 2.22
N ASP A 248 -3.17 -18.23 1.53
CA ASP A 248 -3.41 -19.66 1.76
C ASP A 248 -3.67 -19.98 3.22
N ALA A 249 -4.36 -19.05 3.92
CA ALA A 249 -4.66 -19.13 5.33
C ALA A 249 -5.99 -19.81 5.65
N ILE A 250 -6.76 -20.24 4.65
CA ILE A 250 -8.06 -20.90 4.83
C ILE A 250 -8.05 -22.20 4.06
N THR A 251 -8.38 -23.29 4.75
CA THR A 251 -8.61 -24.61 4.20
C THR A 251 -10.08 -24.98 4.32
N LEU A 252 -10.54 -25.94 3.51
CA LEU A 252 -11.92 -26.40 3.48
C LEU A 252 -11.95 -27.93 3.61
N ASP A 253 -12.62 -28.37 4.67
CA ASP A 253 -13.04 -29.75 4.86
C ASP A 253 -14.57 -29.77 5.00
N ASP A 254 -15.13 -30.28 6.10
CA ASP A 254 -16.57 -30.19 6.39
C ASP A 254 -17.06 -28.75 6.58
N PHE A 255 -16.16 -27.87 7.00
CA PHE A 255 -16.33 -26.42 7.09
C PHE A 255 -14.98 -25.72 6.86
N ALA A 256 -14.99 -24.43 6.61
CA ALA A 256 -13.77 -23.64 6.42
C ALA A 256 -13.02 -23.45 7.74
N GLN A 257 -11.69 -23.61 7.71
CA GLN A 257 -10.80 -23.50 8.87
C GLN A 257 -9.70 -22.48 8.60
N VAL A 258 -9.32 -21.71 9.61
CA VAL A 258 -8.31 -20.64 9.51
C VAL A 258 -6.98 -21.10 10.10
N ASP A 259 -5.92 -21.03 9.31
CA ASP A 259 -4.54 -21.12 9.79
C ASP A 259 -4.13 -19.76 10.38
N ILE A 260 -4.04 -19.71 11.69
CA ILE A 260 -3.70 -18.50 12.46
C ILE A 260 -2.32 -17.98 12.12
N GLU A 261 -1.37 -18.86 11.82
CA GLU A 261 0.00 -18.49 11.49
C GLU A 261 0.13 -17.86 10.11
N LYS A 262 -0.80 -18.09 9.21
CA LYS A 262 -0.85 -17.51 7.87
C LYS A 262 -1.80 -16.31 7.78
N CYS A 263 -2.83 -16.26 8.58
CA CYS A 263 -3.83 -15.19 8.53
C CYS A 263 -3.21 -13.85 8.89
N VAL A 264 -3.36 -12.86 8.01
CA VAL A 264 -2.86 -11.49 8.22
C VAL A 264 -3.92 -10.53 8.76
N GLY A 265 -5.17 -11.00 8.94
CA GLY A 265 -6.26 -10.21 9.50
C GLY A 265 -6.88 -9.17 8.56
N CYS A 266 -6.77 -9.33 7.25
CA CYS A 266 -7.26 -8.34 6.28
C CYS A 266 -8.79 -8.23 6.17
N GLY A 267 -9.56 -9.24 6.58
CA GLY A 267 -11.02 -9.25 6.56
C GLY A 267 -11.68 -9.56 5.21
N LEU A 268 -10.91 -9.76 4.13
CA LEU A 268 -11.47 -9.98 2.79
C LEU A 268 -12.34 -11.23 2.65
N CYS A 269 -12.07 -12.28 3.42
CA CYS A 269 -12.89 -13.47 3.46
C CYS A 269 -14.26 -13.21 4.10
N ALA A 270 -14.31 -12.34 5.11
CA ALA A 270 -15.53 -12.03 5.85
C ALA A 270 -16.53 -11.26 4.99
N ILE A 271 -16.10 -10.23 4.24
CA ILE A 271 -16.99 -9.46 3.35
C ILE A 271 -17.59 -10.28 2.20
N THR A 272 -16.99 -11.43 1.87
CA THR A 272 -17.49 -12.31 0.80
C THR A 272 -18.36 -13.46 1.30
N CYS A 273 -18.49 -13.65 2.62
CA CYS A 273 -19.28 -14.71 3.20
C CYS A 273 -20.77 -14.35 3.19
N LEU A 274 -21.54 -14.94 2.29
CA LEU A 274 -22.99 -14.68 2.17
C LEU A 274 -23.76 -15.14 3.41
N GLU A 275 -23.29 -16.24 4.05
CA GLU A 275 -23.90 -16.79 5.27
C GLU A 275 -23.46 -16.03 6.52
N LYS A 276 -22.61 -15.00 6.40
CA LYS A 276 -22.05 -14.26 7.53
C LYS A 276 -21.40 -15.14 8.60
N ALA A 277 -20.91 -16.30 8.19
CA ALA A 277 -20.23 -17.26 9.06
C ALA A 277 -18.82 -16.81 9.47
N ILE A 278 -18.30 -15.71 8.92
CA ILE A 278 -16.95 -15.24 9.21
C ILE A 278 -17.01 -13.86 9.85
N THR A 279 -16.44 -13.73 11.03
CA THR A 279 -16.25 -12.48 11.77
C THR A 279 -14.77 -12.19 11.97
N MET A 280 -14.43 -10.95 12.30
CA MET A 280 -13.05 -10.56 12.62
C MET A 280 -12.90 -10.44 14.14
N LYS A 281 -12.19 -11.39 14.76
CA LYS A 281 -11.91 -11.39 16.19
C LYS A 281 -10.62 -10.61 16.47
N ARG A 282 -10.66 -9.68 17.41
CA ARG A 282 -9.47 -8.97 17.86
C ARG A 282 -8.51 -9.91 18.61
N LEU A 283 -7.22 -9.74 18.32
CA LEU A 283 -6.14 -10.37 19.07
C LEU A 283 -5.67 -9.42 20.16
N GLU A 284 -5.63 -9.91 21.41
CA GLU A 284 -4.95 -9.20 22.48
C GLU A 284 -3.44 -9.29 22.26
N ARG A 285 -2.82 -8.17 21.99
CA ARG A 285 -1.37 -8.03 21.87
C ARG A 285 -0.90 -6.95 22.82
N GLU A 286 0.16 -7.23 23.59
CA GLU A 286 0.78 -6.25 24.49
C GLU A 286 1.50 -5.12 23.74
N ILE A 287 1.87 -5.36 22.49
CA ILE A 287 2.59 -4.40 21.64
C ILE A 287 1.96 -4.42 20.25
N ILE A 288 1.62 -3.24 19.74
CA ILE A 288 1.27 -3.06 18.32
C ILE A 288 2.56 -3.29 17.52
N PRO A 289 2.55 -4.23 16.57
CA PRO A 289 3.77 -4.58 15.84
C PRO A 289 4.31 -3.43 14.98
#